data_5c9041f60a77d4b34efb4ae8c44f2484
#
_entry.id   5c9041f60a77d4b34efb4ae8c44f2484
#
_cell.length_a   1.000
_cell.length_b   1.000
_cell.length_c   1.000
_cell.angle_alpha   90.00
_cell.angle_beta   90.00
_cell.angle_gamma   90.00
#
_symmetry.space_group_name_H-M   'P 1'
#
loop_
_entity.id
_entity.type
_entity.pdbx_description
1 polymer ?
#
loop_
_entity_poly.entity_id
_entity_poly.type
_entity_poly.pdbx_seq_one_letter_code
_entity_poly.pdbx_strand_id
1 'polypeptide(L)'
;MSRLAALALAAALALGLVGCDTSSIVPGGSGDVMPNPAASQTGTTPSDGQDAAFQMHFIDVGQALSVLVECDGQFMLYDGGNVDDGSLVVSYLQKQGVEQLQYVFCSHAHEDHVGGLAAVMAKFPAGHAYSPVTEGSTKCFNDFVKYTQQQGLQLEVPSVGTVWPLGSATVTLLGPVTQYSETNNTSLVLRIDYGVTSFLLTGDMENTAETDLVNS
;
A
#
# COMPACT_ATOMS: atom_id res chain seq x y z
N MET A 1 4.12 -15.93 51.99
CA MET A 1 2.73 -15.94 52.42
C MET A 1 2.07 -14.81 51.63
N SER A 2 1.19 -14.89 50.73
CA SER A 2 -0.03 -15.64 50.52
C SER A 2 -0.31 -15.66 49.01
N ARG A 3 -0.71 -16.83 48.53
CA ARG A 3 -1.24 -17.06 47.15
C ARG A 3 -2.70 -16.62 47.12
N LEU A 4 -3.14 -16.03 46.01
CA LEU A 4 -4.56 -16.06 45.62
C LEU A 4 -4.65 -16.26 44.12
N ALA A 5 -5.24 -17.39 43.78
CA ALA A 5 -5.69 -17.78 42.44
C ALA A 5 -7.12 -17.27 42.24
N ALA A 6 -7.50 -16.91 41.05
CA ALA A 6 -8.90 -16.76 40.63
C ALA A 6 -9.03 -17.14 39.16
N LEU A 7 -9.67 -18.09 38.99
CA LEU A 7 -10.76 -18.76 38.28
C LEU A 7 -11.12 -18.16 36.91
N ALA A 8 -11.04 -19.09 35.95
CA ALA A 8 -11.68 -19.00 34.63
C ALA A 8 -13.22 -19.09 34.75
N LEU A 9 -13.93 -18.37 33.89
CA LEU A 9 -15.35 -18.65 33.61
C LEU A 9 -15.54 -18.62 32.10
N ALA A 10 -15.71 -19.83 31.55
CA ALA A 10 -16.19 -20.06 30.19
C ALA A 10 -17.71 -20.02 30.22
N ALA A 11 -18.35 -19.30 29.31
CA ALA A 11 -19.76 -19.44 29.02
C ALA A 11 -19.93 -19.61 27.50
N ALA A 12 -20.23 -20.88 27.13
CA ALA A 12 -20.73 -21.23 25.81
C ALA A 12 -22.26 -21.01 25.80
N LEU A 13 -22.78 -20.37 24.77
CA LEU A 13 -24.20 -20.43 24.44
C LEU A 13 -24.34 -20.77 22.95
N ALA A 14 -24.83 -21.98 22.72
CA ALA A 14 -25.39 -22.44 21.45
C ALA A 14 -26.91 -22.35 21.54
N LEU A 15 -27.56 -22.02 20.45
CA LEU A 15 -28.93 -22.32 19.97
C LEU A 15 -29.29 -21.28 18.90
N GLY A 16 -29.96 -21.55 17.78
CA GLY A 16 -30.63 -22.68 17.22
C GLY A 16 -31.20 -22.24 15.87
N LEU A 17 -31.22 -23.15 14.95
CA LEU A 17 -31.87 -23.08 13.64
C LEU A 17 -33.37 -22.92 13.75
N VAL A 18 -34.00 -22.03 12.94
CA VAL A 18 -35.36 -22.22 12.45
C VAL A 18 -35.42 -21.75 10.99
N GLY A 19 -35.65 -22.69 10.10
CA GLY A 19 -36.05 -22.46 8.73
C GLY A 19 -37.54 -22.21 8.64
N CYS A 20 -37.94 -21.41 7.66
CA CYS A 20 -39.30 -21.41 7.12
C CYS A 20 -39.25 -21.18 5.61
N ASP A 21 -39.57 -22.25 4.89
CA ASP A 21 -40.05 -22.25 3.50
C ASP A 21 -41.46 -21.62 3.43
N THR A 22 -41.68 -20.75 2.47
CA THR A 22 -43.02 -20.58 1.90
C THR A 22 -42.94 -20.24 0.42
N SER A 23 -43.26 -21.25 -0.37
CA SER A 23 -43.65 -21.16 -1.78
C SER A 23 -45.04 -20.53 -1.93
N SER A 24 -45.23 -19.62 -2.89
CA SER A 24 -46.51 -19.34 -3.58
C SER A 24 -46.28 -18.69 -4.92
N ILE A 25 -46.46 -19.39 -5.94
CA ILE A 25 -47.43 -19.51 -7.04
C ILE A 25 -47.74 -18.18 -7.77
N VAL A 26 -47.38 -18.21 -9.07
CA VAL A 26 -47.66 -17.24 -10.17
C VAL A 26 -49.13 -17.39 -10.63
N PRO A 27 -49.71 -16.33 -11.31
CA PRO A 27 -49.92 -16.53 -12.73
C PRO A 27 -49.71 -15.28 -13.64
N GLY A 28 -49.07 -15.52 -14.76
CA GLY A 28 -49.49 -15.28 -16.12
C GLY A 28 -49.63 -13.81 -16.60
N GLY A 29 -48.78 -13.46 -17.58
CA GLY A 29 -48.96 -12.31 -18.46
C GLY A 29 -47.99 -12.41 -19.62
N SER A 30 -48.50 -12.84 -20.77
CA SER A 30 -47.79 -12.90 -22.07
C SER A 30 -47.46 -11.52 -22.60
N GLY A 31 -46.20 -11.30 -22.97
CA GLY A 31 -45.76 -10.14 -23.72
C GLY A 31 -44.52 -10.51 -24.50
N ASP A 32 -44.66 -10.63 -25.84
CA ASP A 32 -43.59 -10.90 -26.78
C ASP A 32 -42.51 -9.82 -26.68
N VAL A 33 -41.30 -10.22 -26.36
CA VAL A 33 -40.10 -9.37 -26.48
C VAL A 33 -39.11 -10.10 -27.38
N MET A 34 -38.81 -9.51 -28.51
CA MET A 34 -37.80 -9.91 -29.46
C MET A 34 -36.46 -10.22 -28.82
N PRO A 35 -35.72 -11.26 -29.22
CA PRO A 35 -34.39 -11.53 -28.66
C PRO A 35 -33.37 -10.56 -29.26
N ASN A 36 -32.73 -9.80 -28.35
CA ASN A 36 -31.51 -9.06 -28.66
C ASN A 36 -30.36 -10.07 -28.72
N PRO A 37 -29.51 -10.08 -29.78
CA PRO A 37 -28.36 -10.99 -29.83
C PRO A 37 -27.33 -10.57 -28.77
N ALA A 38 -27.32 -11.30 -27.68
CA ALA A 38 -26.30 -11.19 -26.64
C ALA A 38 -24.94 -11.51 -27.26
N ALA A 39 -24.08 -10.53 -27.33
CA ALA A 39 -22.65 -10.73 -27.52
C ALA A 39 -22.13 -11.66 -26.40
N SER A 40 -21.74 -12.86 -26.81
CA SER A 40 -21.10 -13.83 -25.91
C SER A 40 -19.74 -13.26 -25.51
N GLN A 41 -19.67 -12.53 -24.42
CA GLN A 41 -18.41 -12.27 -23.76
C GLN A 41 -18.02 -13.57 -23.05
N THR A 42 -17.13 -14.34 -23.66
CA THR A 42 -16.39 -15.37 -22.94
C THR A 42 -15.49 -14.67 -21.92
N GLY A 43 -16.05 -14.40 -20.76
CA GLY A 43 -15.28 -14.07 -19.58
C GLY A 43 -14.45 -15.29 -19.21
N THR A 44 -13.19 -15.28 -19.58
CA THR A 44 -12.20 -16.16 -18.97
C THR A 44 -12.08 -15.72 -17.51
N THR A 45 -12.71 -16.48 -16.63
CA THR A 45 -12.43 -16.43 -15.20
C THR A 45 -10.93 -16.74 -15.06
N PRO A 46 -10.13 -15.92 -14.36
CA PRO A 46 -8.76 -16.30 -14.06
C PRO A 46 -8.81 -17.61 -13.28
N SER A 47 -8.05 -18.60 -13.73
CA SER A 47 -7.89 -19.86 -13.00
C SER A 47 -7.18 -19.58 -11.70
N ASP A 48 -7.74 -20.08 -10.61
CA ASP A 48 -7.09 -20.18 -9.29
C ASP A 48 -5.63 -20.59 -9.42
N GLY A 49 -4.70 -19.76 -8.89
CA GLY A 49 -3.36 -20.19 -8.55
C GLY A 49 -2.19 -19.68 -9.41
N GLN A 50 -2.36 -18.61 -10.20
CA GLN A 50 -1.21 -17.82 -10.66
C GLN A 50 -1.23 -16.49 -9.93
N ASP A 51 -0.24 -16.28 -9.06
CA ASP A 51 0.03 -14.97 -8.48
C ASP A 51 0.14 -13.96 -9.61
N ALA A 52 -0.62 -12.86 -9.53
CA ALA A 52 -0.57 -11.84 -10.57
C ALA A 52 0.87 -11.31 -10.61
N ALA A 53 1.46 -11.27 -11.81
CA ALA A 53 2.84 -10.81 -11.99
C ALA A 53 3.07 -9.36 -11.53
N PHE A 54 1.99 -8.56 -11.43
CA PHE A 54 2.02 -7.18 -10.92
C PHE A 54 0.77 -6.87 -10.10
N GLN A 55 0.94 -6.33 -8.91
CA GLN A 55 -0.14 -5.87 -8.04
C GLN A 55 0.22 -4.55 -7.37
N MET A 56 -0.77 -3.66 -7.22
CA MET A 56 -0.69 -2.47 -6.38
C MET A 56 -1.76 -2.54 -5.30
N HIS A 57 -1.34 -2.48 -4.05
CA HIS A 57 -2.20 -2.54 -2.89
C HIS A 57 -2.25 -1.17 -2.22
N PHE A 58 -3.38 -0.50 -2.30
CA PHE A 58 -3.65 0.70 -1.51
C PHE A 58 -4.15 0.24 -0.14
N ILE A 59 -3.30 0.33 0.87
CA ILE A 59 -3.61 -0.14 2.23
C ILE A 59 -4.53 0.89 2.88
N ASP A 60 -5.67 0.45 3.43
CA ASP A 60 -6.61 1.35 4.11
C ASP A 60 -6.04 1.76 5.47
N VAL A 61 -5.40 2.91 5.49
CA VAL A 61 -4.82 3.59 6.65
C VAL A 61 -5.59 4.87 6.99
N GLY A 62 -6.84 4.98 6.54
CA GLY A 62 -7.69 6.16 6.76
C GLY A 62 -7.19 7.40 6.04
N GLN A 63 -7.07 8.53 6.76
CA GLN A 63 -6.52 9.78 6.23
C GLN A 63 -4.99 9.74 6.33
N ALA A 64 -4.36 8.94 5.48
CA ALA A 64 -2.91 8.72 5.39
C ALA A 64 -2.61 7.97 4.09
N LEU A 65 -1.35 7.68 3.80
CA LEU A 65 -0.98 6.92 2.60
C LEU A 65 -0.05 5.75 2.94
N SER A 66 -0.36 4.58 2.34
CA SER A 66 0.55 3.45 2.30
C SER A 66 0.22 2.57 1.09
N VAL A 67 1.20 2.37 0.21
CA VAL A 67 1.02 1.60 -1.03
C VAL A 67 2.11 0.53 -1.13
N LEU A 68 1.69 -0.74 -1.15
CA LEU A 68 2.58 -1.86 -1.46
C LEU A 68 2.49 -2.15 -2.97
N VAL A 69 3.63 -2.25 -3.62
CA VAL A 69 3.73 -2.70 -5.02
C VAL A 69 4.49 -4.01 -5.05
N GLU A 70 3.88 -4.99 -5.71
CA GLU A 70 4.47 -6.30 -5.98
C GLU A 70 4.65 -6.46 -7.49
N CYS A 71 5.82 -6.93 -7.89
CA CYS A 71 6.09 -7.35 -9.26
C CYS A 71 7.05 -8.55 -9.29
N ASP A 72 6.59 -9.67 -9.85
CA ASP A 72 7.38 -10.91 -10.00
C ASP A 72 8.00 -11.37 -8.65
N GLY A 73 7.25 -11.24 -7.54
CA GLY A 73 7.68 -11.61 -6.20
C GLY A 73 8.69 -10.63 -5.57
N GLN A 74 8.91 -9.47 -6.17
CA GLN A 74 9.67 -8.36 -5.57
C GLN A 74 8.71 -7.29 -5.06
N PHE A 75 9.06 -6.69 -3.92
CA PHE A 75 8.17 -5.77 -3.21
C PHE A 75 8.82 -4.41 -2.99
N MET A 76 8.04 -3.35 -3.15
CA MET A 76 8.38 -2.02 -2.68
C MET A 76 7.22 -1.43 -1.88
N LEU A 77 7.55 -0.63 -0.88
CA LEU A 77 6.56 0.12 -0.10
C LEU A 77 6.76 1.62 -0.35
N TYR A 78 5.66 2.32 -0.60
CA TYR A 78 5.60 3.77 -0.72
C TYR A 78 4.69 4.29 0.39
N ASP A 79 5.27 4.98 1.37
CA ASP A 79 4.70 5.47 2.61
C ASP A 79 4.18 4.38 3.57
N GLY A 80 3.97 4.73 4.82
CA GLY A 80 3.64 3.80 5.90
C GLY A 80 2.41 4.16 6.73
N GLY A 81 1.66 5.20 6.32
CA GLY A 81 0.56 5.73 7.14
C GLY A 81 1.05 6.49 8.37
N ASN A 82 0.14 6.74 9.31
CA ASN A 82 0.45 7.35 10.61
C ASN A 82 1.27 6.41 11.51
N VAL A 83 1.78 6.92 12.61
CA VAL A 83 2.49 6.11 13.63
C VAL A 83 1.62 4.95 14.11
N ASP A 84 0.35 5.19 14.36
CA ASP A 84 -0.59 4.19 14.87
C ASP A 84 -0.94 3.11 13.82
N ASP A 85 -0.77 3.40 12.52
CA ASP A 85 -1.01 2.47 11.42
C ASP A 85 0.13 1.46 11.23
N GLY A 86 1.30 1.69 11.83
CA GLY A 86 2.48 0.85 11.63
C GLY A 86 2.25 -0.63 11.87
N SER A 87 1.44 -1.00 12.89
CA SER A 87 1.10 -2.40 13.16
C SER A 87 0.18 -3.00 12.10
N LEU A 88 -0.76 -2.20 11.57
CA LEU A 88 -1.66 -2.60 10.48
C LEU A 88 -0.87 -2.84 9.21
N VAL A 89 0.00 -1.90 8.81
CA VAL A 89 0.84 -2.01 7.62
C VAL A 89 1.73 -3.25 7.73
N VAL A 90 2.44 -3.45 8.85
CA VAL A 90 3.27 -4.65 9.09
C VAL A 90 2.44 -5.93 8.93
N SER A 91 1.24 -6.00 9.52
CA SER A 91 0.37 -7.17 9.44
C SER A 91 -0.11 -7.41 8.01
N TYR A 92 -0.39 -6.34 7.27
CA TYR A 92 -0.78 -6.42 5.87
C TYR A 92 0.36 -6.98 5.00
N LEU A 93 1.58 -6.46 5.13
CA LEU A 93 2.75 -6.94 4.41
C LEU A 93 3.02 -8.42 4.70
N GLN A 94 2.92 -8.84 5.98
CA GLN A 94 3.04 -10.27 6.35
C GLN A 94 2.00 -11.14 5.66
N LYS A 95 0.75 -10.67 5.58
CA LYS A 95 -0.34 -11.39 4.91
C LYS A 95 -0.11 -11.53 3.40
N GLN A 96 0.55 -10.53 2.78
CA GLN A 96 0.94 -10.59 1.37
C GLN A 96 2.24 -11.40 1.14
N GLY A 97 2.79 -12.04 2.17
CA GLY A 97 3.98 -12.87 2.02
C GLY A 97 5.29 -12.09 1.84
N VAL A 98 5.31 -10.79 2.18
CA VAL A 98 6.53 -9.99 2.09
C VAL A 98 7.57 -10.53 3.06
N GLU A 99 8.70 -10.99 2.54
CA GLU A 99 9.87 -11.40 3.33
C GLU A 99 10.93 -10.28 3.36
N GLN A 100 11.03 -9.52 2.28
CA GLN A 100 11.96 -8.41 2.11
C GLN A 100 11.34 -7.34 1.21
N LEU A 101 11.67 -6.06 1.45
CA LEU A 101 11.36 -4.95 0.57
C LEU A 101 12.59 -4.58 -0.24
N GLN A 102 12.50 -4.57 -1.58
CA GLN A 102 13.59 -4.06 -2.43
C GLN A 102 13.81 -2.58 -2.16
N TYR A 103 12.71 -1.85 -2.07
CA TYR A 103 12.72 -0.40 -1.87
C TYR A 103 11.68 0.01 -0.84
N VAL A 104 12.04 0.97 0.01
CA VAL A 104 11.12 1.71 0.88
C VAL A 104 11.24 3.18 0.53
N PHE A 105 10.14 3.79 0.13
CA PHE A 105 10.05 5.21 -0.18
C PHE A 105 9.21 5.93 0.89
N CYS A 106 9.75 6.99 1.44
CA CYS A 106 9.01 8.02 2.16
C CYS A 106 8.77 9.16 1.17
N SER A 107 7.51 9.41 0.79
CA SER A 107 7.19 10.49 -0.15
C SER A 107 7.65 11.83 0.39
N HIS A 108 7.28 12.15 1.62
CA HIS A 108 7.70 13.35 2.35
C HIS A 108 7.60 13.14 3.87
N ALA A 109 8.02 14.14 4.66
CA ALA A 109 8.28 13.96 6.09
C ALA A 109 7.07 14.21 7.00
N HIS A 110 5.82 14.28 6.50
CA HIS A 110 4.63 14.34 7.34
C HIS A 110 4.31 12.99 7.96
N GLU A 111 3.68 13.02 9.16
CA GLU A 111 3.43 11.83 9.97
C GLU A 111 2.55 10.81 9.27
N ASP A 112 1.49 11.26 8.58
CA ASP A 112 0.54 10.43 7.85
C ASP A 112 1.13 9.71 6.61
N HIS A 113 2.44 9.89 6.37
CA HIS A 113 3.24 9.21 5.34
C HIS A 113 4.41 8.43 5.95
N VAL A 114 5.23 9.09 6.78
CA VAL A 114 6.43 8.48 7.35
C VAL A 114 6.15 7.67 8.61
N GLY A 115 5.01 7.89 9.27
CA GLY A 115 4.75 7.45 10.64
C GLY A 115 4.94 5.95 10.86
N GLY A 116 4.35 5.12 10.02
CA GLY A 116 4.42 3.67 10.11
C GLY A 116 5.70 3.04 9.58
N LEU A 117 6.53 3.79 8.83
CA LEU A 117 7.74 3.25 8.21
C LEU A 117 8.77 2.74 9.24
N ALA A 118 8.83 3.34 10.42
CA ALA A 118 9.70 2.86 11.49
C ALA A 118 9.35 1.42 11.92
N ALA A 119 8.06 1.09 12.01
CA ALA A 119 7.59 -0.26 12.35
C ALA A 119 7.90 -1.26 11.21
N VAL A 120 7.75 -0.82 9.97
CA VAL A 120 8.09 -1.63 8.79
C VAL A 120 9.59 -1.93 8.77
N MET A 121 10.45 -0.92 8.91
CA MET A 121 11.90 -1.08 8.93
C MET A 121 12.40 -1.89 10.14
N ALA A 122 11.68 -1.87 11.25
CA ALA A 122 11.98 -2.73 12.40
C ALA A 122 11.66 -4.21 12.14
N LYS A 123 10.77 -4.50 11.18
CA LYS A 123 10.23 -5.85 10.95
C LYS A 123 10.77 -6.53 9.69
N PHE A 124 10.93 -5.78 8.60
CA PHE A 124 11.31 -6.34 7.30
C PHE A 124 12.71 -5.86 6.89
N PRO A 125 13.57 -6.76 6.39
CA PRO A 125 14.78 -6.34 5.69
C PRO A 125 14.42 -5.46 4.50
N ALA A 126 15.17 -4.38 4.28
CA ALA A 126 15.06 -3.53 3.10
C ALA A 126 16.37 -3.53 2.31
N GLY A 127 16.28 -3.41 0.98
CA GLY A 127 17.43 -3.22 0.13
C GLY A 127 17.91 -1.77 0.15
N HIS A 128 16.98 -0.83 0.00
CA HIS A 128 17.23 0.61 0.00
C HIS A 128 16.08 1.36 0.67
N ALA A 129 16.37 2.53 1.22
CA ALA A 129 15.39 3.45 1.79
C ALA A 129 15.62 4.87 1.24
N TYR A 130 14.55 5.45 0.70
CA TYR A 130 14.57 6.76 0.05
C TYR A 130 13.63 7.75 0.72
N SER A 131 14.03 9.01 0.73
CA SER A 131 13.23 10.14 1.23
C SER A 131 13.73 11.42 0.57
N PRO A 132 12.92 12.49 0.47
CA PRO A 132 13.39 13.79 -0.05
C PRO A 132 14.40 14.47 0.86
N VAL A 133 14.50 14.05 2.12
CA VAL A 133 15.43 14.58 3.13
C VAL A 133 16.03 13.44 3.95
N THR A 134 17.22 13.64 4.52
CA THR A 134 17.89 12.67 5.40
C THR A 134 17.78 13.01 6.88
N GLU A 135 17.32 14.21 7.20
CA GLU A 135 17.15 14.72 8.56
C GLU A 135 15.76 15.33 8.71
N GLY A 136 15.15 15.17 9.88
CA GLY A 136 13.84 15.72 10.21
C GLY A 136 13.73 16.09 11.68
N SER A 137 12.74 16.94 12.02
CA SER A 137 12.49 17.40 13.38
C SER A 137 11.47 16.52 14.15
N THR A 138 10.69 15.71 13.45
CA THR A 138 9.66 14.90 14.08
C THR A 138 10.22 13.59 14.61
N LYS A 139 9.60 13.07 15.69
CA LYS A 139 10.00 11.80 16.28
C LYS A 139 9.82 10.65 15.30
N CYS A 140 8.70 10.59 14.57
CA CYS A 140 8.41 9.53 13.62
C CYS A 140 9.45 9.45 12.50
N PHE A 141 9.86 10.60 11.94
CA PHE A 141 10.92 10.65 10.93
C PHE A 141 12.27 10.17 11.50
N ASN A 142 12.64 10.64 12.70
CA ASN A 142 13.86 10.22 13.36
C ASN A 142 13.87 8.72 13.73
N ASP A 143 12.71 8.15 14.08
CA ASP A 143 12.58 6.71 14.29
C ASP A 143 12.74 5.94 12.95
N PHE A 144 12.19 6.42 11.84
CA PHE A 144 12.42 5.84 10.52
C PHE A 144 13.92 5.83 10.14
N VAL A 145 14.61 6.96 10.30
CA VAL A 145 16.07 7.06 10.08
C VAL A 145 16.83 6.07 10.96
N LYS A 146 16.48 6.01 12.25
CA LYS A 146 17.11 5.09 13.23
C LYS A 146 16.99 3.63 12.80
N TYR A 147 15.79 3.16 12.43
CA TYR A 147 15.59 1.77 12.05
C TYR A 147 16.21 1.45 10.68
N THR A 148 16.27 2.41 9.77
CA THR A 148 17.06 2.31 8.53
C THR A 148 18.54 2.07 8.84
N GLN A 149 19.12 2.87 9.74
CA GLN A 149 20.52 2.73 10.15
C GLN A 149 20.80 1.41 10.91
N GLN A 150 19.84 0.91 11.68
CA GLN A 150 19.98 -0.37 12.37
C GLN A 150 20.09 -1.57 11.40
N GLN A 151 19.60 -1.43 10.17
CA GLN A 151 19.82 -2.40 9.09
C GLN A 151 21.17 -2.20 8.35
N GLY A 152 21.97 -1.23 8.76
CA GLY A 152 23.22 -0.88 8.07
C GLY A 152 23.01 -0.04 6.80
N LEU A 153 21.79 0.45 6.57
CA LEU A 153 21.45 1.31 5.45
C LEU A 153 21.62 2.79 5.81
N GLN A 154 21.73 3.63 4.78
CA GLN A 154 21.59 5.08 4.88
C GLN A 154 20.26 5.47 4.21
N LEU A 155 19.59 6.48 4.75
CA LEU A 155 18.46 7.09 4.06
C LEU A 155 19.02 7.94 2.90
N GLU A 156 18.56 7.65 1.67
CA GLU A 156 19.08 8.25 0.46
C GLU A 156 18.11 9.29 -0.11
N VAL A 157 18.66 10.41 -0.63
CA VAL A 157 17.88 11.39 -1.42
C VAL A 157 18.15 11.11 -2.89
N PRO A 158 17.16 10.57 -3.62
CA PRO A 158 17.37 10.22 -5.01
C PRO A 158 17.28 11.44 -5.93
N SER A 159 17.94 11.39 -7.10
CA SER A 159 17.89 12.43 -8.12
C SER A 159 16.75 12.17 -9.11
N VAL A 160 16.08 13.22 -9.58
CA VAL A 160 15.07 13.12 -10.66
C VAL A 160 15.67 12.40 -11.88
N GLY A 161 14.87 11.52 -12.48
CA GLY A 161 15.29 10.65 -13.56
C GLY A 161 15.97 9.36 -13.11
N THR A 162 16.16 9.14 -11.79
CA THR A 162 16.62 7.83 -11.29
C THR A 162 15.59 6.76 -11.63
N VAL A 163 16.05 5.60 -12.06
CA VAL A 163 15.24 4.45 -12.48
C VAL A 163 15.64 3.23 -11.67
N TRP A 164 14.65 2.54 -11.13
CA TRP A 164 14.83 1.29 -10.38
C TRP A 164 14.03 0.16 -11.03
N PRO A 165 14.59 -1.03 -11.20
CA PRO A 165 13.85 -2.22 -11.58
C PRO A 165 13.06 -2.76 -10.37
N LEU A 166 11.84 -3.23 -10.62
CA LEU A 166 11.07 -4.01 -9.65
C LEU A 166 10.44 -5.20 -10.41
N GLY A 167 11.11 -6.34 -10.39
CA GLY A 167 10.77 -7.44 -11.29
C GLY A 167 10.82 -6.98 -12.76
N SER A 168 9.74 -7.20 -13.51
CA SER A 168 9.56 -6.71 -14.88
C SER A 168 8.98 -5.29 -14.97
N ALA A 169 8.65 -4.67 -13.83
CA ALA A 169 8.25 -3.27 -13.77
C ALA A 169 9.46 -2.33 -13.66
N THR A 170 9.23 -1.09 -14.01
CA THR A 170 10.21 0.00 -13.89
C THR A 170 9.63 1.11 -13.04
N VAL A 171 10.38 1.55 -12.03
CA VAL A 171 10.03 2.69 -11.18
C VAL A 171 10.93 3.86 -11.55
N THR A 172 10.36 5.01 -11.86
CA THR A 172 11.09 6.23 -12.27
C THR A 172 10.72 7.38 -11.34
N LEU A 173 11.73 8.08 -10.80
CA LEU A 173 11.52 9.31 -10.04
C LEU A 173 11.30 10.48 -11.01
N LEU A 174 10.14 11.09 -10.95
CA LEU A 174 9.77 12.27 -11.74
C LEU A 174 9.94 13.59 -10.99
N GLY A 175 9.73 13.60 -9.69
CA GLY A 175 9.78 14.79 -8.84
C GLY A 175 10.27 14.50 -7.42
N PRO A 176 10.62 15.54 -6.66
CA PRO A 176 10.46 16.96 -6.96
C PRO A 176 11.52 17.47 -7.94
N VAL A 177 11.12 18.29 -8.92
CA VAL A 177 12.04 18.81 -9.97
C VAL A 177 12.90 19.99 -9.50
N THR A 178 12.57 20.57 -8.36
CA THR A 178 13.33 21.63 -7.70
C THR A 178 13.21 21.50 -6.18
N GLN A 179 13.83 22.40 -5.43
CA GLN A 179 13.70 22.45 -3.98
C GLN A 179 12.48 23.29 -3.58
N TYR A 180 11.70 22.78 -2.62
CA TYR A 180 10.54 23.47 -2.08
C TYR A 180 10.67 23.66 -0.57
N SER A 181 10.10 24.76 -0.05
CA SER A 181 9.98 25.01 1.39
C SER A 181 8.80 24.29 2.03
N GLU A 182 7.71 24.08 1.24
CA GLU A 182 6.52 23.39 1.68
C GLU A 182 6.77 21.88 1.61
N THR A 183 6.55 21.20 2.73
CA THR A 183 6.88 19.77 2.88
C THR A 183 6.13 18.89 1.88
N ASN A 184 4.84 19.14 1.62
CA ASN A 184 4.06 18.41 0.62
C ASN A 184 4.71 18.46 -0.76
N ASN A 185 5.22 19.61 -1.17
CA ASN A 185 5.85 19.80 -2.47
C ASN A 185 7.23 19.12 -2.59
N THR A 186 7.79 18.61 -1.48
CA THR A 186 9.02 17.79 -1.52
C THR A 186 8.72 16.32 -1.86
N SER A 187 7.47 15.95 -2.07
CA SER A 187 7.06 14.57 -2.33
C SER A 187 7.85 13.92 -3.46
N LEU A 188 8.40 12.74 -3.20
CA LEU A 188 9.00 11.88 -4.23
C LEU A 188 7.89 11.38 -5.15
N VAL A 189 7.80 11.93 -6.34
CA VAL A 189 6.80 11.52 -7.35
C VAL A 189 7.34 10.37 -8.16
N LEU A 190 6.69 9.20 -8.04
CA LEU A 190 7.11 7.98 -8.72
C LEU A 190 6.15 7.62 -9.85
N ARG A 191 6.70 7.32 -11.02
CA ARG A 191 6.01 6.64 -12.10
C ARG A 191 6.42 5.17 -12.10
N ILE A 192 5.43 4.29 -12.19
CA ILE A 192 5.64 2.84 -12.24
C ILE A 192 5.07 2.35 -13.57
N ASP A 193 5.93 1.79 -14.40
CA ASP A 193 5.56 1.25 -15.71
C ASP A 193 5.61 -0.28 -15.66
N TYR A 194 4.50 -0.93 -16.05
CA TYR A 194 4.39 -2.37 -16.22
C TYR A 194 3.68 -2.70 -17.55
N GLY A 195 4.38 -3.27 -18.50
CA GLY A 195 3.88 -3.53 -19.84
C GLY A 195 3.44 -2.24 -20.53
N VAL A 196 2.14 -2.12 -20.82
CA VAL A 196 1.53 -0.94 -21.45
C VAL A 196 0.82 -0.03 -20.45
N THR A 197 0.88 -0.35 -19.15
CA THR A 197 0.20 0.38 -18.09
C THR A 197 1.20 1.19 -17.28
N SER A 198 0.81 2.41 -16.93
CA SER A 198 1.60 3.29 -16.06
C SER A 198 0.75 3.75 -14.87
N PHE A 199 1.39 3.84 -13.72
CA PHE A 199 0.81 4.37 -12.48
C PHE A 199 1.64 5.55 -12.01
N LEU A 200 1.01 6.51 -11.34
CA LEU A 200 1.66 7.66 -10.74
C LEU A 200 1.34 7.71 -9.25
N LEU A 201 2.39 7.72 -8.42
CA LEU A 201 2.31 7.97 -6.99
C LEU A 201 2.88 9.37 -6.73
N THR A 202 2.07 10.28 -6.21
CA THR A 202 2.40 11.71 -6.11
C THR A 202 2.72 12.15 -4.68
N GLY A 203 2.48 11.27 -3.68
CA GLY A 203 2.40 11.74 -2.30
C GLY A 203 1.38 12.88 -2.21
N ASP A 204 1.74 13.90 -1.47
CA ASP A 204 0.91 15.11 -1.28
C ASP A 204 1.39 16.29 -2.14
N MET A 205 1.97 16.00 -3.32
CA MET A 205 2.39 17.05 -4.25
C MET A 205 1.24 18.02 -4.52
N GLU A 206 1.49 19.31 -4.33
CA GLU A 206 0.52 20.37 -4.54
C GLU A 206 0.73 21.08 -5.89
N ASN A 207 -0.19 21.95 -6.23
CA ASN A 207 -0.26 22.68 -7.51
C ASN A 207 1.09 23.29 -7.96
N THR A 208 1.89 23.84 -7.03
CA THR A 208 3.19 24.46 -7.39
C THR A 208 4.14 23.42 -7.96
N ALA A 209 4.34 22.31 -7.23
CA ALA A 209 5.24 21.26 -7.68
C ALA A 209 4.69 20.48 -8.88
N GLU A 210 3.36 20.31 -8.95
CA GLU A 210 2.69 19.72 -10.13
C GLU A 210 2.92 20.57 -11.38
N THR A 211 2.75 21.90 -11.28
CA THR A 211 2.97 22.83 -12.39
C THR A 211 4.44 22.78 -12.87
N ASP A 212 5.40 22.78 -11.94
CA ASP A 212 6.81 22.69 -12.28
C ASP A 212 7.15 21.34 -12.94
N LEU A 213 6.57 20.25 -12.44
CA LEU A 213 6.74 18.91 -12.99
C LEU A 213 6.22 18.80 -14.43
N VAL A 214 5.05 19.38 -14.72
CA VAL A 214 4.45 19.34 -16.07
C VAL A 214 5.24 20.18 -17.07
N ASN A 215 5.95 21.20 -16.60
CA ASN A 215 6.75 22.11 -17.45
C ASN A 215 8.23 21.70 -17.56
N SER A 216 8.67 20.60 -16.94
CA SER A 216 10.06 20.12 -16.89
C SER A 216 10.49 19.18 -18.07
#